data_da547644c740c7cfe7182b22751df80a
#
_entry.id   da547644c740c7cfe7182b22751df80a
#
_cell.length_a   1.000
_cell.length_b   1.000
_cell.length_c   1.000
_cell.angle_alpha   90.00
_cell.angle_beta   90.00
_cell.angle_gamma   90.00
#
_symmetry.space_group_name_H-M   'P 1'
#
loop_
_entity.id
_entity.type
_entity.pdbx_description
1 polymer ?
#
loop_
_entity_poly.entity_id
_entity_poly.type
_entity_poly.pdbx_seq_one_letter_code
_entity_poly.pdbx_strand_id
1 'polypeptide(L)'
;NLSIPCDSILSASVYHSFIGINEEGKSSIFVTKGNPYCHAILRGSDLGENYKIRHINNLVSLLENYNLHQNIMVDCSHGNSNNNYKNQKYVLNNVMFSYLDDTRYIVGFMLESNINEGKQPLSDNLKPGVSITDGCISLEQTENLLLSSDELINLMLKKTKKK
;
A
#
# COMPACT_ATOMS: atom_id res chain seq x y z
N ASN A 1 -13.24 -10.07 -0.60
CA ASN A 1 -13.59 -10.15 -2.02
C ASN A 1 -12.78 -9.10 -2.79
N LEU A 2 -11.95 -9.54 -3.75
CA LEU A 2 -11.08 -8.66 -4.55
C LEU A 2 -11.82 -7.88 -5.64
N SER A 3 -13.12 -8.14 -5.90
CA SER A 3 -13.90 -7.34 -6.84
C SER A 3 -14.22 -5.94 -6.30
N ILE A 4 -14.38 -5.79 -4.98
CA ILE A 4 -14.71 -4.51 -4.33
C ILE A 4 -13.70 -3.39 -4.67
N PRO A 5 -12.38 -3.60 -4.56
CA PRO A 5 -11.43 -2.58 -5.00
C PRO A 5 -11.51 -2.28 -6.51
N CYS A 6 -11.79 -3.26 -7.35
CA CYS A 6 -11.96 -3.02 -8.79
C CYS A 6 -13.17 -2.13 -9.07
N ASP A 7 -14.32 -2.41 -8.45
CA ASP A 7 -15.53 -1.58 -8.55
C ASP A 7 -15.26 -0.15 -8.03
N SER A 8 -14.53 -0.02 -6.93
CA SER A 8 -14.17 1.27 -6.33
C SER A 8 -13.25 2.08 -7.24
N ILE A 9 -12.24 1.46 -7.86
CA ILE A 9 -11.34 2.12 -8.82
C ILE A 9 -12.13 2.57 -10.05
N LEU A 10 -12.99 1.69 -10.58
CA LEU A 10 -13.84 2.02 -11.73
C LEU A 10 -14.74 3.21 -11.42
N SER A 11 -15.41 3.20 -10.28
CA SER A 11 -16.25 4.31 -9.84
C SER A 11 -15.45 5.60 -9.68
N ALA A 12 -14.29 5.56 -9.02
CA ALA A 12 -13.45 6.74 -8.80
C ALA A 12 -12.84 7.30 -10.09
N SER A 13 -12.69 6.49 -11.13
CA SER A 13 -12.11 6.91 -12.41
C SER A 13 -13.02 7.75 -13.30
N VAL A 14 -14.33 7.74 -13.05
CA VAL A 14 -15.33 8.47 -13.84
C VAL A 14 -15.75 9.78 -13.17
N TYR A 15 -16.39 10.66 -13.92
CA TYR A 15 -16.93 11.90 -13.37
C TYR A 15 -18.13 11.63 -12.46
N HIS A 16 -18.30 12.48 -11.45
CA HIS A 16 -19.47 12.47 -10.56
C HIS A 16 -20.03 13.87 -10.41
N SER A 17 -21.34 13.96 -10.23
CA SER A 17 -22.02 15.20 -9.86
C SER A 17 -22.76 15.03 -8.55
N PHE A 18 -22.58 15.94 -7.61
CA PHE A 18 -23.27 15.92 -6.32
C PHE A 18 -23.51 17.33 -5.79
N ILE A 19 -24.46 17.45 -4.88
CA ILE A 19 -24.75 18.72 -4.21
C ILE A 19 -23.83 18.85 -3.00
N GLY A 20 -23.16 19.98 -2.87
CA GLY A 20 -22.30 20.30 -1.73
C GLY A 20 -22.42 21.77 -1.35
N ILE A 21 -21.63 22.23 -0.40
CA ILE A 21 -21.55 23.62 0.04
C ILE A 21 -20.24 24.19 -0.49
N ASN A 22 -20.31 25.34 -1.19
CA ASN A 22 -19.14 26.04 -1.72
C ASN A 22 -18.45 26.91 -0.65
N GLU A 23 -17.35 27.54 -1.00
CA GLU A 23 -16.56 28.40 -0.10
C GLU A 23 -17.35 29.60 0.45
N GLU A 24 -18.43 30.03 -0.23
CA GLU A 24 -19.30 31.07 0.22
C GLU A 24 -20.45 30.60 1.14
N GLY A 25 -20.46 29.30 1.50
CA GLY A 25 -21.50 28.68 2.33
C GLY A 25 -22.83 28.44 1.59
N LYS A 26 -22.85 28.47 0.24
CA LYS A 26 -24.03 28.25 -0.59
C LYS A 26 -24.11 26.85 -1.14
N SER A 27 -25.31 26.28 -1.24
CA SER A 27 -25.56 25.01 -1.94
C SER A 27 -25.19 25.16 -3.41
N SER A 28 -24.36 24.26 -3.90
CA SER A 28 -23.83 24.26 -5.26
C SER A 28 -23.71 22.85 -5.79
N ILE A 29 -23.75 22.68 -7.12
CA ILE A 29 -23.48 21.40 -7.78
C ILE A 29 -21.98 21.33 -8.04
N PHE A 30 -21.34 20.30 -7.49
CA PHE A 30 -19.95 19.96 -7.76
C PHE A 30 -19.89 18.89 -8.84
N VAL A 31 -18.97 19.08 -9.78
CA VAL A 31 -18.67 18.10 -10.83
C VAL A 31 -17.19 17.73 -10.73
N THR A 32 -16.89 16.45 -10.49
CA THR A 32 -15.52 15.92 -10.49
C THR A 32 -15.17 15.34 -11.86
N LYS A 33 -13.89 15.34 -12.20
CA LYS A 33 -13.41 14.80 -13.49
C LYS A 33 -13.13 13.30 -13.44
N GLY A 34 -13.20 12.68 -12.25
CA GLY A 34 -12.67 11.36 -11.98
C GLY A 34 -11.14 11.37 -11.75
N ASN A 35 -10.63 10.25 -11.23
CA ASN A 35 -9.20 10.07 -10.95
C ASN A 35 -8.67 8.84 -11.72
N PRO A 36 -7.93 9.01 -12.81
CA PRO A 36 -7.38 7.90 -13.58
C PRO A 36 -6.17 7.22 -12.90
N TYR A 37 -5.66 7.78 -11.81
CA TYR A 37 -4.46 7.29 -11.11
C TYR A 37 -4.76 6.40 -9.90
N CYS A 38 -6.00 5.99 -9.72
CA CYS A 38 -6.35 5.04 -8.66
C CYS A 38 -5.68 3.70 -8.89
N HIS A 39 -5.27 3.07 -7.81
CA HIS A 39 -4.64 1.74 -7.83
C HIS A 39 -5.12 0.90 -6.65
N ALA A 40 -4.96 -0.42 -6.76
CA ALA A 40 -5.33 -1.33 -5.68
C ALA A 40 -4.22 -1.44 -4.62
N ILE A 41 -4.62 -1.59 -3.36
CA ILE A 41 -3.71 -1.83 -2.24
C ILE A 41 -4.05 -3.19 -1.61
N LEU A 42 -3.06 -4.07 -1.53
CA LEU A 42 -3.15 -5.33 -0.81
C LEU A 42 -2.66 -5.13 0.63
N ARG A 43 -3.56 -5.13 1.60
CA ARG A 43 -3.25 -4.89 3.02
C ARG A 43 -3.47 -6.09 3.94
N GLY A 44 -3.92 -7.22 3.40
CA GLY A 44 -4.39 -8.34 4.20
C GLY A 44 -5.73 -8.05 4.88
N SER A 45 -6.18 -9.01 5.68
CA SER A 45 -7.42 -8.92 6.46
C SER A 45 -7.35 -9.88 7.66
N ASP A 46 -8.43 -9.97 8.43
CA ASP A 46 -8.58 -10.96 9.48
C ASP A 46 -8.59 -12.41 8.94
N LEU A 47 -8.83 -12.59 7.64
CA LEU A 47 -8.75 -13.88 6.95
C LEU A 47 -7.32 -14.26 6.57
N GLY A 48 -6.36 -13.36 6.79
CA GLY A 48 -4.94 -13.58 6.56
C GLY A 48 -4.27 -12.62 5.57
N GLU A 49 -3.04 -12.95 5.27
CA GLU A 49 -2.17 -12.21 4.36
C GLU A 49 -2.64 -12.29 2.89
N ASN A 50 -2.32 -11.25 2.08
CA ASN A 50 -2.61 -11.26 0.65
C ASN A 50 -1.50 -10.66 -0.23
N TYR A 51 -0.25 -10.64 0.25
CA TYR A 51 0.90 -10.06 -0.45
C TYR A 51 1.71 -11.07 -1.30
N LYS A 52 1.45 -12.38 -1.19
CA LYS A 52 2.19 -13.39 -1.94
C LYS A 52 1.86 -13.31 -3.44
N ILE A 53 2.80 -13.78 -4.28
CA ILE A 53 2.70 -13.73 -5.74
C ILE A 53 1.35 -14.25 -6.27
N ARG A 54 0.81 -15.32 -5.68
CA ARG A 54 -0.52 -15.86 -6.06
C ARG A 54 -1.65 -14.84 -5.90
N HIS A 55 -1.59 -14.00 -4.85
CA HIS A 55 -2.62 -12.98 -4.58
C HIS A 55 -2.47 -11.80 -5.54
N ILE A 56 -1.23 -11.42 -5.85
CA ILE A 56 -0.90 -10.39 -6.83
C ILE A 56 -1.44 -10.81 -8.20
N ASN A 57 -1.12 -12.04 -8.67
CA ASN A 57 -1.57 -12.55 -9.96
C ASN A 57 -3.11 -12.64 -10.04
N ASN A 58 -3.78 -13.06 -8.96
CA ASN A 58 -5.25 -13.08 -8.91
C ASN A 58 -5.84 -11.66 -9.05
N LEU A 59 -5.23 -10.67 -8.40
CA LEU A 59 -5.69 -9.28 -8.52
C LEU A 59 -5.39 -8.71 -9.90
N VAL A 60 -4.22 -9.01 -10.49
CA VAL A 60 -3.87 -8.63 -11.87
C VAL A 60 -4.94 -9.11 -12.84
N SER A 61 -5.29 -10.41 -12.80
CA SER A 61 -6.32 -10.98 -13.67
C SER A 61 -7.69 -10.31 -13.48
N LEU A 62 -8.04 -9.93 -12.24
CA LEU A 62 -9.28 -9.20 -11.98
C LEU A 62 -9.23 -7.79 -12.58
N LEU A 63 -8.15 -7.03 -12.36
CA LEU A 63 -7.98 -5.69 -12.91
C LEU A 63 -8.04 -5.71 -14.44
N GLU A 64 -7.43 -6.72 -15.09
CA GLU A 64 -7.51 -6.94 -16.54
C GLU A 64 -8.96 -7.16 -17.00
N ASN A 65 -9.72 -8.00 -16.31
CA ASN A 65 -11.13 -8.26 -16.64
C ASN A 65 -12.01 -7.00 -16.51
N TYR A 66 -11.63 -6.06 -15.66
CA TYR A 66 -12.29 -4.76 -15.51
C TYR A 66 -11.74 -3.69 -16.45
N ASN A 67 -10.78 -4.01 -17.32
CA ASN A 67 -10.04 -3.05 -18.16
C ASN A 67 -9.38 -1.91 -17.36
N LEU A 68 -8.88 -2.22 -16.16
CA LEU A 68 -8.17 -1.30 -15.28
C LEU A 68 -6.66 -1.50 -15.38
N HIS A 69 -5.91 -0.44 -15.03
CA HIS A 69 -4.46 -0.55 -14.90
C HIS A 69 -4.08 -1.52 -13.78
N GLN A 70 -3.14 -2.43 -14.06
CA GLN A 70 -2.70 -3.47 -13.13
C GLN A 70 -1.66 -2.94 -12.12
N ASN A 71 -1.83 -1.72 -11.64
CA ASN A 71 -0.97 -1.10 -10.65
C ASN A 71 -1.39 -1.53 -9.24
N ILE A 72 -0.50 -2.19 -8.52
CA ILE A 72 -0.74 -2.74 -7.20
C ILE A 72 0.29 -2.20 -6.22
N MET A 73 -0.17 -1.65 -5.11
CA MET A 73 0.67 -1.35 -3.94
C MET A 73 0.47 -2.46 -2.90
N VAL A 74 1.53 -2.80 -2.18
CA VAL A 74 1.45 -3.76 -1.07
C VAL A 74 1.71 -3.02 0.24
N ASP A 75 0.73 -3.07 1.12
CA ASP A 75 0.86 -2.62 2.50
C ASP A 75 1.54 -3.72 3.32
N CYS A 76 2.72 -3.45 3.84
CA CYS A 76 3.51 -4.39 4.62
C CYS A 76 3.07 -4.48 6.08
N SER A 77 2.17 -3.61 6.53
CA SER A 77 1.60 -3.60 7.87
C SER A 77 0.27 -4.38 7.95
N HIS A 78 -0.59 -4.01 8.87
CA HIS A 78 -1.96 -4.50 9.06
C HIS A 78 -2.09 -6.03 8.98
N GLY A 79 -3.07 -6.54 8.24
CA GLY A 79 -3.30 -7.97 8.06
C GLY A 79 -2.13 -8.72 7.42
N ASN A 80 -1.36 -8.06 6.55
CA ASN A 80 -0.18 -8.65 5.93
C ASN A 80 0.95 -8.93 6.93
N SER A 81 1.10 -8.12 7.96
CA SER A 81 2.04 -8.33 9.07
C SER A 81 1.44 -9.13 10.23
N ASN A 82 0.20 -9.58 10.09
CA ASN A 82 -0.58 -10.17 11.19
C ASN A 82 -0.71 -9.19 12.39
N ASN A 83 -0.90 -7.91 12.10
CA ASN A 83 -0.97 -6.79 13.06
C ASN A 83 0.26 -6.67 14.00
N ASN A 84 1.37 -7.28 13.62
CA ASN A 84 2.65 -7.16 14.32
C ASN A 84 3.63 -6.34 13.48
N TYR A 85 3.86 -5.09 13.89
CA TYR A 85 4.74 -4.17 13.16
C TYR A 85 6.15 -4.73 12.91
N LYS A 86 6.65 -5.62 13.75
CA LYS A 86 7.96 -6.27 13.58
C LYS A 86 8.01 -7.19 12.35
N ASN A 87 6.86 -7.62 11.87
CA ASN A 87 6.78 -8.49 10.69
C ASN A 87 6.83 -7.70 9.38
N GLN A 88 6.71 -6.39 9.37
CA GLN A 88 6.74 -5.56 8.17
C GLN A 88 7.99 -5.85 7.30
N LYS A 89 9.14 -6.04 7.93
CA LYS A 89 10.39 -6.38 7.23
C LYS A 89 10.31 -7.70 6.44
N TYR A 90 9.61 -8.70 6.98
CA TYR A 90 9.45 -10.00 6.29
C TYR A 90 8.50 -9.87 5.10
N VAL A 91 7.43 -9.09 5.27
CA VAL A 91 6.49 -8.80 4.19
C VAL A 91 7.21 -8.01 3.09
N LEU A 92 7.93 -6.94 3.42
CA LEU A 92 8.70 -6.15 2.46
C LEU A 92 9.69 -7.01 1.68
N ASN A 93 10.47 -7.86 2.35
CA ASN A 93 11.41 -8.76 1.68
C ASN A 93 10.70 -9.66 0.65
N ASN A 94 9.54 -10.24 1.00
CA ASN A 94 8.75 -11.03 0.06
C ASN A 94 8.24 -10.19 -1.12
N VAL A 95 7.79 -8.96 -0.88
CA VAL A 95 7.35 -8.03 -1.92
C VAL A 95 8.51 -7.72 -2.87
N MET A 96 9.70 -7.46 -2.33
CA MET A 96 10.90 -7.18 -3.13
C MET A 96 11.31 -8.39 -3.98
N PHE A 97 11.28 -9.60 -3.44
CA PHE A 97 11.53 -10.81 -4.22
C PHE A 97 10.49 -11.01 -5.33
N SER A 98 9.20 -10.78 -5.04
CA SER A 98 8.14 -10.85 -6.04
C SER A 98 8.31 -9.81 -7.14
N TYR A 99 8.73 -8.58 -6.79
CA TYR A 99 9.03 -7.51 -7.75
C TYR A 99 10.18 -7.91 -8.70
N LEU A 100 11.20 -8.57 -8.16
CA LEU A 100 12.39 -8.96 -8.92
C LEU A 100 12.15 -10.19 -9.82
N ASP A 101 11.14 -11.00 -9.50
CA ASP A 101 10.79 -12.24 -10.21
C ASP A 101 9.78 -12.03 -11.35
N ASP A 102 9.74 -10.78 -11.92
CA ASP A 102 8.94 -10.34 -13.08
C ASP A 102 7.50 -9.87 -12.77
N THR A 103 7.26 -9.29 -11.62
CA THR A 103 5.98 -8.63 -11.36
C THR A 103 6.08 -7.10 -11.53
N ARG A 104 6.12 -6.65 -12.79
CA ARG A 104 6.00 -5.22 -13.15
C ARG A 104 4.70 -4.54 -12.68
N TYR A 105 3.82 -5.28 -12.00
CA TYR A 105 2.55 -4.82 -11.48
C TYR A 105 2.64 -4.17 -10.10
N ILE A 106 3.70 -4.48 -9.34
CA ILE A 106 3.93 -3.84 -8.03
C ILE A 106 4.55 -2.47 -8.27
N VAL A 107 3.78 -1.41 -8.00
CA VAL A 107 4.21 -0.01 -8.18
C VAL A 107 4.76 0.61 -6.91
N GLY A 108 4.60 -0.04 -5.77
CA GLY A 108 5.08 0.45 -4.49
C GLY A 108 4.71 -0.43 -3.31
N PHE A 109 5.23 -0.06 -2.16
CA PHE A 109 4.90 -0.66 -0.88
C PHE A 109 4.64 0.41 0.18
N MET A 110 3.99 0.03 1.25
CA MET A 110 3.67 0.90 2.39
C MET A 110 4.27 0.29 3.67
N LEU A 111 4.88 1.15 4.49
CA LEU A 111 5.39 0.81 5.82
C LEU A 111 4.78 1.76 6.84
N GLU A 112 4.39 1.25 8.00
CA GLU A 112 4.03 2.06 9.16
C GLU A 112 5.26 2.31 10.02
N SER A 113 5.64 3.58 10.09
CA SER A 113 6.87 4.05 10.74
C SER A 113 6.59 5.25 11.63
N ASN A 114 7.36 5.37 12.71
CA ASN A 114 7.40 6.55 13.57
C ASN A 114 8.84 6.80 14.03
N ILE A 115 9.09 7.88 14.79
CA ILE A 115 10.42 8.19 15.33
C ILE A 115 10.95 7.01 16.15
N ASN A 116 10.12 6.49 17.08
CA ASN A 116 10.42 5.34 17.90
C ASN A 116 9.49 4.18 17.57
N GLU A 117 9.99 2.95 17.69
CA GLU A 117 9.18 1.76 17.44
C GLU A 117 8.09 1.55 18.50
N GLY A 118 7.05 0.84 18.11
CA GLY A 118 6.02 0.32 18.99
C GLY A 118 4.69 1.02 18.89
N LYS A 119 3.90 0.82 19.92
CA LYS A 119 2.55 1.36 20.12
C LYS A 119 2.33 1.60 21.60
N GLN A 120 1.61 2.65 21.93
CA GLN A 120 1.21 2.97 23.31
C GLN A 120 -0.28 3.31 23.38
N PRO A 121 -0.94 3.03 24.49
CA PRO A 121 -2.31 3.50 24.70
C PRO A 121 -2.34 5.02 24.87
N LEU A 122 -3.45 5.63 24.50
CA LEU A 122 -3.68 7.05 24.79
C LEU A 122 -3.72 7.26 26.31
N SER A 123 -2.88 8.17 26.83
CA SER A 123 -2.76 8.48 28.26
C SER A 123 -2.20 9.90 28.44
N ASP A 124 -2.25 10.43 29.66
CA ASP A 124 -1.70 11.74 29.99
C ASP A 124 -0.17 11.79 29.93
N ASN A 125 0.51 10.63 29.96
CA ASN A 125 1.97 10.49 29.95
C ASN A 125 2.44 9.76 28.70
N LEU A 126 2.27 10.39 27.53
CA LEU A 126 2.71 9.82 26.26
C LEU A 126 4.24 9.92 26.08
N LYS A 127 4.83 8.84 25.56
CA LYS A 127 6.22 8.84 25.09
C LYS A 127 6.27 9.50 23.71
N PRO A 128 7.00 10.61 23.52
CA PRO A 128 7.13 11.25 22.22
C PRO A 128 7.69 10.28 21.17
N GLY A 129 7.13 10.35 19.95
CA GLY A 129 7.59 9.55 18.83
C GLY A 129 7.13 8.09 18.82
N VAL A 130 6.32 7.64 19.78
CA VAL A 130 5.69 6.32 19.78
C VAL A 130 4.22 6.46 19.34
N SER A 131 3.77 5.60 18.44
CA SER A 131 2.40 5.63 17.89
C SER A 131 1.34 5.37 18.96
N ILE A 132 0.21 6.06 18.87
CA ILE A 132 -1.00 5.83 19.68
C ILE A 132 -2.10 5.07 18.92
N THR A 133 -1.88 4.79 17.63
CA THR A 133 -2.81 4.04 16.77
C THR A 133 -2.25 2.67 16.46
N ASP A 134 -1.61 2.47 15.33
CA ASP A 134 -1.03 1.19 14.95
C ASP A 134 0.45 1.08 15.33
N GLY A 135 0.92 -0.14 15.54
CA GLY A 135 2.32 -0.38 15.87
C GLY A 135 3.24 -0.06 14.69
N CYS A 136 4.25 0.77 14.94
CA CYS A 136 5.20 1.25 13.93
C CYS A 136 6.60 0.66 14.15
N ILE A 137 7.35 0.51 13.06
CA ILE A 137 8.81 0.38 13.12
C ILE A 137 9.43 1.75 13.39
N SER A 138 10.68 1.80 13.88
CA SER A 138 11.37 3.07 14.08
C SER A 138 11.84 3.69 12.76
N LEU A 139 12.15 4.98 12.78
CA LEU A 139 12.74 5.68 11.63
C LEU A 139 14.04 5.02 11.19
N GLU A 140 14.90 4.64 12.13
CA GLU A 140 16.17 3.94 11.85
C GLU A 140 15.92 2.58 11.16
N GLN A 141 14.94 1.80 11.64
CA GLN A 141 14.57 0.53 11.02
C GLN A 141 14.02 0.75 9.61
N THR A 142 13.24 1.80 9.42
CA THR A 142 12.69 2.18 8.09
C THR A 142 13.82 2.53 7.12
N GLU A 143 14.75 3.38 7.52
CA GLU A 143 15.91 3.75 6.71
C GLU A 143 16.72 2.52 6.29
N ASN A 144 17.05 1.64 7.24
CA ASN A 144 17.77 0.40 6.96
C ASN A 144 17.03 -0.51 5.97
N LEU A 145 15.70 -0.61 6.08
CA LEU A 145 14.87 -1.40 5.14
C LEU A 145 14.88 -0.79 3.73
N LEU A 146 14.78 0.54 3.61
CA LEU A 146 14.82 1.24 2.33
C LEU A 146 16.18 1.09 1.64
N LEU A 147 17.27 1.30 2.37
CA LEU A 147 18.63 1.13 1.84
C LEU A 147 18.88 -0.31 1.37
N SER A 148 18.49 -1.29 2.17
CA SER A 148 18.62 -2.70 1.79
C SER A 148 17.78 -3.06 0.55
N SER A 149 16.60 -2.46 0.41
CA SER A 149 15.75 -2.66 -0.77
C SER A 149 16.36 -2.03 -2.02
N ASP A 150 16.93 -0.83 -1.91
CA ASP A 150 17.63 -0.15 -3.01
C ASP A 150 18.85 -0.95 -3.48
N GLU A 151 19.67 -1.45 -2.54
CA GLU A 151 20.81 -2.31 -2.87
C GLU A 151 20.37 -3.57 -3.63
N LEU A 152 19.28 -4.21 -3.20
CA LEU A 152 18.75 -5.40 -3.84
C LEU A 152 18.30 -5.11 -5.28
N ILE A 153 17.56 -4.04 -5.50
CA ILE A 153 17.13 -3.59 -6.84
C ILE A 153 18.35 -3.33 -7.72
N ASN A 154 19.34 -2.58 -7.22
CA ASN A 154 20.54 -2.23 -7.96
C ASN A 154 21.37 -3.46 -8.36
N LEU A 155 21.46 -4.46 -7.48
CA LEU A 155 22.15 -5.72 -7.78
C LEU A 155 21.45 -6.50 -8.92
N MET A 156 20.13 -6.52 -8.92
CA MET A 156 19.36 -7.23 -9.95
C MET A 156 19.38 -6.52 -11.30
N LEU A 157 19.25 -5.19 -11.31
CA LEU A 157 19.36 -4.39 -12.53
C LEU A 157 20.73 -4.55 -13.22
N LYS A 158 21.80 -4.70 -12.44
CA LYS A 158 23.15 -5.00 -12.96
C LYS A 158 23.25 -6.39 -13.60
N LYS A 159 22.53 -7.39 -13.06
CA LYS A 159 22.48 -8.74 -13.63
C LYS A 159 21.72 -8.80 -14.95
N THR A 160 20.63 -8.05 -15.06
CA THR A 160 19.78 -8.01 -16.27
C THR A 160 20.49 -7.32 -17.45
N LYS A 161 21.37 -6.33 -17.19
CA LYS A 161 22.16 -5.65 -18.24
C LYS A 161 23.35 -6.50 -18.76
N LYS A 162 23.66 -7.63 -18.14
CA LYS A 162 24.76 -8.52 -18.56
C LYS A 162 24.28 -9.73 -19.37
N LYS A 163 23.00 -9.86 -19.60
CA LYS A 163 22.38 -10.80 -20.54
C LYS A 163 21.93 -10.08 -21.82
#